data_67bba05235a1e5a63f262ee47eee6ab4
#
_entry.id   67bba05235a1e5a63f262ee47eee6ab4
#
_cell.length_a   1.000
_cell.length_b   1.000
_cell.length_c   1.000
_cell.angle_alpha   90.00
_cell.angle_beta   90.00
_cell.angle_gamma   90.00
#
_symmetry.space_group_name_H-M   'P 1'
#
loop_
_entity.id
_entity.type
_entity.pdbx_description
1 polymer ?
#
loop_
_entity_poly.entity_id
_entity_poly.type
_entity_poly.pdbx_seq_one_letter_code
_entity_poly.pdbx_strand_id
1 'polypeptide(L)'
;MAIKKSELYSSLWASCDELRGGMDASQYKDYVLTMLFVKYISDKYKNDPFGAITVPQGATFDDMVALIGNPEIGDKINKEILNPIKEANKLNEFPDFNDETKLGKGKDLVDTVSNLVRIFNDDALDFSANSAEGDDILGDAYEYLMRHFATESGKSKGQFYTPAEVSRVLAKVIGISPKNATNQTTAYDLTCGSGSLLLKVANESGKDITLSGQEKETTTANLARMNMILHNSPTAEIVADNTLTRPAYKE
;
A
#
# COMPACT_ATOMS: atom_id res chain seq x y z
N MET A 1 3.32 8.94 -21.20
CA MET A 1 4.79 9.04 -21.02
C MET A 1 5.14 8.20 -19.80
N ALA A 2 6.24 7.44 -19.78
CA ALA A 2 6.58 6.62 -18.60
C ALA A 2 6.89 7.54 -17.40
N ILE A 3 6.38 7.21 -16.23
CA ILE A 3 6.65 7.95 -14.99
C ILE A 3 8.14 7.86 -14.69
N LYS A 4 8.78 9.00 -14.42
CA LYS A 4 10.17 9.02 -13.97
C LYS A 4 10.20 8.79 -12.45
N LYS A 5 11.07 7.86 -12.00
CA LYS A 5 11.24 7.55 -10.55
C LYS A 5 11.50 8.83 -9.73
N SER A 6 12.26 9.79 -10.26
CA SER A 6 12.54 11.04 -9.56
C SER A 6 11.31 11.93 -9.36
N GLU A 7 10.39 11.97 -10.31
CA GLU A 7 9.14 12.74 -10.22
C GLU A 7 8.20 12.10 -9.19
N LEU A 8 8.03 10.77 -9.26
CA LEU A 8 7.25 10.02 -8.28
C LEU A 8 7.78 10.24 -6.86
N TYR A 9 9.09 10.09 -6.63
CA TYR A 9 9.68 10.30 -5.31
C TYR A 9 9.53 11.74 -4.81
N SER A 10 9.61 12.73 -5.70
CA SER A 10 9.37 14.14 -5.34
C SER A 10 7.93 14.37 -4.86
N SER A 11 6.93 13.80 -5.55
CA SER A 11 5.52 13.91 -5.16
C SER A 11 5.23 13.19 -3.84
N LEU A 12 5.84 12.01 -3.65
CA LEU A 12 5.72 11.28 -2.38
C LEU A 12 6.35 12.05 -1.22
N TRP A 13 7.49 12.72 -1.44
CA TRP A 13 8.10 13.62 -0.46
C TRP A 13 7.19 14.80 -0.11
N ALA A 14 6.64 15.46 -1.12
CA ALA A 14 5.71 16.57 -0.92
C ALA A 14 4.50 16.14 -0.07
N SER A 15 4.00 14.91 -0.27
CA SER A 15 2.93 14.34 0.55
C SER A 15 3.33 14.15 2.02
N CYS A 16 4.55 13.68 2.24
CA CYS A 16 5.09 13.52 3.60
C CYS A 16 5.27 14.88 4.29
N ASP A 17 5.77 15.88 3.56
CA ASP A 17 5.99 17.22 4.09
C ASP A 17 4.67 17.93 4.46
N GLU A 18 3.60 17.72 3.69
CA GLU A 18 2.26 18.25 3.98
C GLU A 18 1.75 17.75 5.34
N LEU A 19 2.05 16.52 5.71
CA LEU A 19 1.55 15.88 6.93
C LEU A 19 2.51 16.00 8.13
N ARG A 20 3.78 16.32 7.91
CA ARG A 20 4.85 16.32 8.93
C ARG A 20 4.61 17.30 10.08
N GLY A 21 3.91 18.38 9.84
CA GLY A 21 3.64 19.40 10.85
C GLY A 21 2.65 19.00 11.94
N GLY A 22 1.80 18.02 11.69
CA GLY A 22 0.68 17.61 12.55
C GLY A 22 0.83 16.24 13.19
N MET A 23 1.71 15.35 12.67
CA MET A 23 1.80 13.99 13.17
C MET A 23 3.18 13.35 12.98
N ASP A 24 3.43 12.26 13.72
CA ASP A 24 4.65 11.44 13.63
C ASP A 24 4.66 10.61 12.33
N ALA A 25 5.87 10.30 11.83
CA ALA A 25 6.05 9.51 10.62
C ALA A 25 5.36 8.13 10.66
N SER A 26 5.25 7.53 11.84
CA SER A 26 4.51 6.29 12.04
C SER A 26 3.00 6.43 11.81
N GLN A 27 2.47 7.64 11.84
CA GLN A 27 1.05 7.95 11.65
C GLN A 27 0.74 8.43 10.24
N TYR A 28 1.52 9.38 9.68
CA TYR A 28 1.22 9.90 8.35
C TYR A 28 1.53 8.92 7.21
N LYS A 29 2.39 7.91 7.45
CA LYS A 29 2.65 6.87 6.46
C LYS A 29 1.38 6.20 5.94
N ASP A 30 0.42 5.96 6.82
CA ASP A 30 -0.82 5.25 6.48
C ASP A 30 -1.67 6.09 5.51
N TYR A 31 -1.71 7.41 5.68
CA TYR A 31 -2.40 8.33 4.78
C TYR A 31 -1.74 8.38 3.39
N VAL A 32 -0.41 8.57 3.35
CA VAL A 32 0.35 8.64 2.10
C VAL A 32 0.24 7.33 1.31
N LEU A 33 0.41 6.18 1.99
CA LEU A 33 0.30 4.87 1.34
C LEU A 33 -1.13 4.56 0.88
N THR A 34 -2.16 5.01 1.63
CA THR A 34 -3.55 4.88 1.19
C THR A 34 -3.82 5.71 -0.06
N MET A 35 -3.34 6.96 -0.12
CA MET A 35 -3.50 7.81 -1.30
C MET A 35 -2.82 7.20 -2.54
N LEU A 36 -1.59 6.74 -2.38
CA LEU A 36 -0.85 6.05 -3.44
C LEU A 36 -1.62 4.82 -3.93
N PHE A 37 -2.15 4.02 -3.01
CA PHE A 37 -2.92 2.83 -3.32
C PHE A 37 -4.21 3.16 -4.10
N VAL A 38 -5.02 4.11 -3.60
CA VAL A 38 -6.27 4.51 -4.28
C VAL A 38 -5.99 5.09 -5.66
N LYS A 39 -4.96 5.93 -5.78
CA LYS A 39 -4.54 6.48 -7.08
C LYS A 39 -4.19 5.36 -8.07
N TYR A 40 -3.36 4.41 -7.63
CA TYR A 40 -2.94 3.30 -8.47
C TYR A 40 -4.10 2.41 -8.93
N ILE A 41 -4.92 1.93 -7.98
CA ILE A 41 -6.03 1.03 -8.35
C ILE A 41 -7.03 1.73 -9.25
N SER A 42 -7.27 3.04 -9.04
CA SER A 42 -8.14 3.84 -9.90
C SER A 42 -7.58 3.93 -11.31
N ASP A 43 -6.32 4.30 -11.46
CA ASP A 43 -5.71 4.43 -12.79
C ASP A 43 -5.65 3.10 -13.54
N LYS A 44 -5.38 2.01 -12.82
CA LYS A 44 -5.17 0.69 -13.45
C LYS A 44 -6.47 -0.09 -13.68
N TYR A 45 -7.42 -0.04 -12.74
CA TYR A 45 -8.54 -0.96 -12.71
C TYR A 45 -9.92 -0.32 -12.85
N LYS A 46 -10.08 1.02 -12.83
CA LYS A 46 -11.40 1.68 -12.89
C LYS A 46 -12.25 1.29 -14.11
N ASN A 47 -11.64 0.84 -15.20
CA ASN A 47 -12.32 0.43 -16.43
C ASN A 47 -12.13 -1.07 -16.74
N ASP A 48 -11.59 -1.84 -15.81
CA ASP A 48 -11.35 -3.28 -16.01
C ASP A 48 -12.32 -4.12 -15.16
N PRO A 49 -13.42 -4.62 -15.75
CA PRO A 49 -14.39 -5.44 -15.03
C PRO A 49 -13.86 -6.83 -14.65
N PHE A 50 -12.72 -7.24 -15.21
CA PHE A 50 -12.05 -8.51 -14.91
C PHE A 50 -10.75 -8.31 -14.14
N GLY A 51 -10.48 -7.09 -13.70
CA GLY A 51 -9.31 -6.75 -12.92
C GLY A 51 -9.24 -7.52 -11.60
N ALA A 52 -8.03 -7.76 -11.13
CA ALA A 52 -7.80 -8.45 -9.85
C ALA A 52 -8.34 -7.65 -8.65
N ILE A 53 -8.57 -6.35 -8.83
CA ILE A 53 -9.11 -5.42 -7.84
C ILE A 53 -10.35 -4.74 -8.41
N THR A 54 -11.41 -4.72 -7.63
CA THR A 54 -12.65 -4.01 -7.98
C THR A 54 -12.59 -2.58 -7.50
N VAL A 55 -12.73 -1.62 -8.40
CA VAL A 55 -12.94 -0.19 -8.07
C VAL A 55 -14.42 0.12 -8.27
N PRO A 56 -15.22 0.30 -7.20
CA PRO A 56 -16.63 0.60 -7.32
C PRO A 56 -16.88 1.95 -8.03
N GLN A 57 -18.00 2.04 -8.73
CA GLN A 57 -18.42 3.30 -9.34
C GLN A 57 -18.62 4.36 -8.25
N GLY A 58 -18.09 5.56 -8.45
CA GLY A 58 -18.12 6.65 -7.48
C GLY A 58 -17.06 6.56 -6.39
N ALA A 59 -16.15 5.56 -6.46
CA ALA A 59 -15.06 5.37 -5.50
C ALA A 59 -13.67 5.41 -6.17
N THR A 60 -13.54 6.15 -7.25
CA THR A 60 -12.27 6.36 -7.96
C THR A 60 -11.48 7.51 -7.36
N PHE A 61 -10.20 7.61 -7.74
CA PHE A 61 -9.39 8.77 -7.38
C PHE A 61 -9.94 10.07 -8.02
N ASP A 62 -10.55 10.00 -9.21
CA ASP A 62 -11.20 11.13 -9.85
C ASP A 62 -12.39 11.65 -9.01
N ASP A 63 -13.17 10.73 -8.40
CA ASP A 63 -14.24 11.09 -7.46
C ASP A 63 -13.68 11.77 -6.20
N MET A 64 -12.52 11.31 -5.71
CA MET A 64 -11.82 11.93 -4.58
C MET A 64 -11.35 13.36 -4.94
N VAL A 65 -10.85 13.58 -6.15
CA VAL A 65 -10.46 14.91 -6.67
C VAL A 65 -11.66 15.87 -6.68
N ALA A 66 -12.85 15.38 -7.03
CA ALA A 66 -14.07 16.17 -7.02
C ALA A 66 -14.47 16.67 -5.61
N LEU A 67 -13.92 16.07 -4.54
CA LEU A 67 -14.17 16.50 -3.16
C LEU A 67 -13.24 17.62 -2.68
N ILE A 68 -12.25 18.04 -3.45
CA ILE A 68 -11.29 19.10 -3.07
C ILE A 68 -12.03 20.38 -2.66
N GLY A 69 -11.72 20.87 -1.46
CA GLY A 69 -12.35 22.07 -0.89
C GLY A 69 -13.74 21.86 -0.28
N ASN A 70 -14.27 20.64 -0.31
CA ASN A 70 -15.54 20.32 0.36
C ASN A 70 -15.33 20.33 1.89
N PRO A 71 -16.18 21.03 2.68
CA PRO A 71 -16.06 21.04 4.14
C PRO A 71 -16.12 19.66 4.80
N GLU A 72 -16.74 18.68 4.16
CA GLU A 72 -16.90 17.30 4.63
C GLU A 72 -15.93 16.33 3.92
N ILE A 73 -14.85 16.82 3.31
CA ILE A 73 -13.94 16.03 2.48
C ILE A 73 -13.44 14.76 3.18
N GLY A 74 -13.06 14.86 4.44
CA GLY A 74 -12.53 13.71 5.21
C GLY A 74 -13.58 12.61 5.40
N ASP A 75 -14.79 13.00 5.83
CA ASP A 75 -15.92 12.08 6.03
C ASP A 75 -16.36 11.42 4.71
N LYS A 76 -16.41 12.20 3.62
CA LYS A 76 -16.76 11.68 2.31
C LYS A 76 -15.72 10.74 1.73
N ILE A 77 -14.43 11.04 1.88
CA ILE A 77 -13.36 10.11 1.49
C ILE A 77 -13.54 8.78 2.21
N ASN A 78 -13.79 8.80 3.53
CA ASN A 78 -14.02 7.57 4.29
C ASN A 78 -15.22 6.77 3.79
N LYS A 79 -16.37 7.44 3.61
CA LYS A 79 -17.66 6.80 3.32
C LYS A 79 -17.87 6.46 1.85
N GLU A 80 -17.51 7.39 0.97
CA GLU A 80 -17.84 7.30 -0.45
C GLU A 80 -16.71 6.65 -1.27
N ILE A 81 -15.46 6.72 -0.80
CA ILE A 81 -14.30 6.18 -1.51
C ILE A 81 -13.73 4.94 -0.82
N LEU A 82 -13.25 5.09 0.43
CA LEU A 82 -12.48 4.03 1.09
C LEU A 82 -13.33 2.85 1.53
N ASN A 83 -14.51 3.09 2.10
CA ASN A 83 -15.40 2.00 2.53
C ASN A 83 -15.87 1.12 1.37
N PRO A 84 -16.36 1.66 0.22
CA PRO A 84 -16.69 0.83 -0.93
C PRO A 84 -15.51 0.01 -1.46
N ILE A 85 -14.31 0.60 -1.55
CA ILE A 85 -13.09 -0.12 -1.97
C ILE A 85 -12.78 -1.24 -0.98
N LYS A 86 -12.85 -0.96 0.33
CA LYS A 86 -12.62 -1.94 1.39
C LYS A 86 -13.55 -3.14 1.28
N GLU A 87 -14.84 -2.90 1.17
CA GLU A 87 -15.87 -3.95 1.09
C GLU A 87 -15.74 -4.80 -0.18
N ALA A 88 -15.57 -4.14 -1.33
CA ALA A 88 -15.45 -4.84 -2.61
C ALA A 88 -14.23 -5.77 -2.68
N ASN A 89 -13.13 -5.41 -1.99
CA ASN A 89 -11.85 -6.14 -2.06
C ASN A 89 -11.49 -6.87 -0.75
N LYS A 90 -12.38 -6.92 0.23
CA LYS A 90 -12.15 -7.55 1.54
C LYS A 90 -10.86 -7.03 2.22
N LEU A 91 -10.59 -5.73 2.10
CA LEU A 91 -9.46 -5.09 2.77
C LEU A 91 -9.80 -4.81 4.23
N ASN A 92 -8.77 -4.56 5.03
CA ASN A 92 -8.93 -4.11 6.42
C ASN A 92 -9.21 -2.60 6.48
N GLU A 93 -9.26 -2.04 7.70
CA GLU A 93 -9.52 -0.61 7.90
C GLU A 93 -8.42 0.27 7.28
N PHE A 94 -8.87 1.35 6.65
CA PHE A 94 -8.03 2.46 6.21
C PHE A 94 -7.88 3.51 7.33
N PRO A 95 -6.90 4.42 7.26
CA PRO A 95 -6.80 5.54 8.18
C PRO A 95 -8.02 6.45 8.04
N ASP A 96 -8.43 7.05 9.16
CA ASP A 96 -9.57 7.98 9.19
C ASP A 96 -9.16 9.36 8.67
N PHE A 97 -9.63 9.73 7.47
CA PHE A 97 -9.39 11.05 6.87
C PHE A 97 -10.20 12.18 7.52
N ASN A 98 -11.03 11.87 8.50
CA ASN A 98 -11.75 12.84 9.32
C ASN A 98 -11.19 12.94 10.76
N ASP A 99 -10.02 12.39 11.02
CA ASP A 99 -9.36 12.45 12.34
C ASP A 99 -8.80 13.85 12.61
N GLU A 100 -9.58 14.66 13.32
CA GLU A 100 -9.20 16.03 13.69
C GLU A 100 -7.95 16.10 14.58
N THR A 101 -7.59 15.03 15.26
CA THR A 101 -6.42 15.01 16.14
C THR A 101 -5.11 14.87 15.35
N LYS A 102 -5.20 14.33 14.14
CA LYS A 102 -4.06 14.10 13.25
C LYS A 102 -4.00 15.11 12.10
N LEU A 103 -5.14 15.40 11.47
CA LEU A 103 -5.20 16.17 10.23
C LEU A 103 -5.56 17.66 10.45
N GLY A 104 -5.75 18.08 11.72
CA GLY A 104 -6.21 19.42 12.03
C GLY A 104 -7.74 19.51 12.14
N LYS A 105 -8.24 20.70 12.48
CA LYS A 105 -9.68 20.92 12.72
C LYS A 105 -10.29 21.87 11.71
N GLY A 106 -11.54 21.61 11.35
CA GLY A 106 -12.33 22.51 10.51
C GLY A 106 -11.60 22.82 9.20
N LYS A 107 -11.24 24.07 8.97
CA LYS A 107 -10.58 24.49 7.74
C LYS A 107 -9.21 23.86 7.56
N ASP A 108 -8.44 23.67 8.60
CA ASP A 108 -7.09 23.09 8.53
C ASP A 108 -7.17 21.63 8.01
N LEU A 109 -8.14 20.84 8.50
CA LEU A 109 -8.37 19.49 7.99
C LEU A 109 -8.72 19.51 6.51
N VAL A 110 -9.62 20.39 6.09
CA VAL A 110 -10.03 20.53 4.69
C VAL A 110 -8.86 20.89 3.80
N ASP A 111 -8.03 21.83 4.24
CA ASP A 111 -6.86 22.29 3.49
C ASP A 111 -5.81 21.17 3.40
N THR A 112 -5.47 20.50 4.52
CA THR A 112 -4.51 19.38 4.57
C THR A 112 -4.93 18.23 3.65
N VAL A 113 -6.16 17.75 3.77
CA VAL A 113 -6.66 16.65 2.95
C VAL A 113 -6.76 17.05 1.48
N SER A 114 -7.24 18.27 1.19
CA SER A 114 -7.31 18.78 -0.19
C SER A 114 -5.92 18.91 -0.83
N ASN A 115 -4.91 19.36 -0.09
CA ASN A 115 -3.55 19.47 -0.57
C ASN A 115 -2.96 18.09 -0.85
N LEU A 116 -3.20 17.11 0.04
CA LEU A 116 -2.77 15.74 -0.17
C LEU A 116 -3.38 15.15 -1.46
N VAL A 117 -4.68 15.34 -1.70
CA VAL A 117 -5.32 14.91 -2.95
C VAL A 117 -4.70 15.61 -4.17
N ARG A 118 -4.42 16.92 -4.09
CA ARG A 118 -3.78 17.67 -5.20
C ARG A 118 -2.40 17.15 -5.55
N ILE A 119 -1.59 16.78 -4.55
CA ILE A 119 -0.24 16.23 -4.76
C ILE A 119 -0.32 14.93 -5.58
N PHE A 120 -1.27 14.04 -5.26
CA PHE A 120 -1.46 12.80 -5.99
C PHE A 120 -2.21 12.97 -7.32
N ASN A 121 -2.83 14.12 -7.56
CA ASN A 121 -3.47 14.46 -8.84
C ASN A 121 -2.51 15.12 -9.84
N ASP A 122 -1.21 15.01 -9.63
CA ASP A 122 -0.20 15.49 -10.58
C ASP A 122 -0.15 14.56 -11.81
N ASP A 123 -0.10 15.14 -13.00
CA ASP A 123 0.01 14.40 -14.27
C ASP A 123 1.28 13.51 -14.33
N ALA A 124 2.31 13.85 -13.55
CA ALA A 124 3.50 13.01 -13.38
C ALA A 124 3.21 11.68 -12.66
N LEU A 125 2.06 11.55 -11.99
CA LEU A 125 1.62 10.35 -11.27
C LEU A 125 0.53 9.57 -12.00
N ASP A 126 0.54 9.53 -13.32
CA ASP A 126 -0.38 8.70 -14.12
C ASP A 126 0.14 7.25 -14.20
N PHE A 127 -0.54 6.35 -13.48
CA PHE A 127 -0.23 4.92 -13.47
C PHE A 127 -0.95 4.13 -14.58
N SER A 128 -1.82 4.74 -15.37
CA SER A 128 -2.58 4.07 -16.43
C SER A 128 -1.69 3.49 -17.54
N ALA A 129 -0.58 4.16 -17.84
CA ALA A 129 0.36 3.77 -18.89
C ALA A 129 1.45 2.78 -18.42
N ASN A 130 1.46 2.40 -17.14
CA ASN A 130 2.56 1.64 -16.52
C ASN A 130 2.37 0.12 -16.61
N SER A 131 1.83 -0.37 -17.70
CA SER A 131 1.38 -1.78 -17.81
C SER A 131 2.33 -2.74 -18.57
N ALA A 132 3.49 -2.32 -19.07
CA ALA A 132 4.08 -3.17 -20.11
C ALA A 132 5.58 -3.53 -20.01
N GLU A 133 6.42 -2.84 -19.30
CA GLU A 133 7.87 -3.15 -19.37
C GLU A 133 8.56 -3.15 -18.01
N GLY A 134 8.45 -4.28 -17.28
CA GLY A 134 9.54 -4.78 -16.42
C GLY A 134 9.97 -3.97 -15.19
N ASP A 135 9.62 -2.72 -15.05
CA ASP A 135 9.95 -1.90 -13.90
C ASP A 135 8.72 -1.77 -12.99
N ASP A 136 8.79 -2.39 -11.82
CA ASP A 136 7.83 -2.22 -10.73
C ASP A 136 8.05 -0.86 -10.04
N ILE A 137 7.81 0.23 -10.80
CA ILE A 137 8.03 1.61 -10.31
C ILE A 137 7.23 1.88 -9.05
N LEU A 138 6.04 1.29 -8.95
CA LEU A 138 5.16 1.50 -7.83
C LEU A 138 5.57 0.69 -6.61
N GLY A 139 5.99 -0.55 -6.81
CA GLY A 139 6.61 -1.35 -5.75
C GLY A 139 7.87 -0.70 -5.21
N ASP A 140 8.71 -0.18 -6.09
CA ASP A 140 9.89 0.61 -5.72
C ASP A 140 9.50 1.87 -4.90
N ALA A 141 8.42 2.56 -5.29
CA ALA A 141 7.92 3.73 -4.57
C ALA A 141 7.39 3.37 -3.18
N TYR A 142 6.62 2.28 -3.09
CA TYR A 142 6.13 1.76 -1.82
C TYR A 142 7.30 1.36 -0.91
N GLU A 143 8.27 0.61 -1.43
CA GLU A 143 9.46 0.20 -0.68
C GLU A 143 10.30 1.41 -0.24
N TYR A 144 10.45 2.40 -1.12
CA TYR A 144 11.11 3.67 -0.79
C TYR A 144 10.44 4.39 0.39
N LEU A 145 9.12 4.53 0.36
CA LEU A 145 8.34 5.13 1.45
C LEU A 145 8.47 4.33 2.74
N MET A 146 8.34 3.01 2.68
CA MET A 146 8.46 2.14 3.85
C MET A 146 9.84 2.25 4.50
N ARG A 147 10.91 2.27 3.70
CA ARG A 147 12.29 2.47 4.17
C ARG A 147 12.45 3.84 4.84
N HIS A 148 11.87 4.88 4.24
CA HIS A 148 11.92 6.24 4.76
C HIS A 148 11.20 6.34 6.11
N PHE A 149 9.96 5.86 6.20
CA PHE A 149 9.19 5.85 7.45
C PHE A 149 9.87 5.02 8.55
N ALA A 150 10.47 3.90 8.22
CA ALA A 150 11.26 3.10 9.15
C ALA A 150 12.47 3.87 9.71
N THR A 151 13.03 4.79 8.93
CA THR A 151 14.17 5.61 9.34
C THR A 151 13.75 6.78 10.23
N GLU A 152 12.64 7.47 9.92
CA GLU A 152 12.15 8.63 10.66
C GLU A 152 11.47 8.28 11.98
N SER A 153 10.73 7.17 12.04
CA SER A 153 9.90 6.85 13.22
C SER A 153 10.66 6.54 14.49
N GLY A 154 11.99 6.35 14.45
CA GLY A 154 12.84 6.16 15.64
C GLY A 154 12.45 4.99 16.56
N LYS A 155 11.20 4.52 16.46
CA LYS A 155 10.58 3.47 17.25
C LYS A 155 10.52 2.19 16.41
N SER A 156 11.16 1.13 16.88
CA SER A 156 10.95 -0.25 16.41
C SER A 156 11.10 -0.46 14.90
N LYS A 157 12.21 -0.02 14.32
CA LYS A 157 12.52 -0.15 12.88
C LYS A 157 12.30 -1.56 12.30
N GLY A 158 12.27 -2.61 13.12
CA GLY A 158 12.06 -3.98 12.71
C GLY A 158 10.63 -4.52 12.85
N GLN A 159 9.67 -3.72 13.33
CA GLN A 159 8.33 -4.25 13.60
C GLN A 159 7.43 -4.34 12.35
N PHE A 160 7.65 -3.53 11.35
CA PHE A 160 6.75 -3.51 10.17
C PHE A 160 7.48 -3.56 8.82
N TYR A 161 8.78 -3.42 8.79
CA TYR A 161 9.56 -3.43 7.55
C TYR A 161 10.89 -4.14 7.72
N THR A 162 11.13 -5.13 6.87
CA THR A 162 12.43 -5.79 6.73
C THR A 162 13.14 -5.19 5.53
N PRO A 163 14.36 -4.64 5.67
CA PRO A 163 15.09 -4.07 4.54
C PRO A 163 15.22 -5.05 3.38
N ALA A 164 15.09 -4.55 2.15
CA ALA A 164 15.10 -5.35 0.93
C ALA A 164 16.32 -6.26 0.83
N GLU A 165 17.50 -5.77 1.26
CA GLU A 165 18.74 -6.51 1.26
C GLU A 165 18.69 -7.72 2.20
N VAL A 166 18.07 -7.56 3.38
CA VAL A 166 17.88 -8.63 4.36
C VAL A 166 16.85 -9.63 3.84
N SER A 167 15.71 -9.17 3.35
CA SER A 167 14.67 -10.02 2.75
C SER A 167 15.22 -10.85 1.59
N ARG A 168 16.06 -10.24 0.75
CA ARG A 168 16.72 -10.95 -0.36
C ARG A 168 17.70 -12.03 0.12
N VAL A 169 18.47 -11.76 1.17
CA VAL A 169 19.35 -12.77 1.76
C VAL A 169 18.53 -13.92 2.33
N LEU A 170 17.46 -13.64 3.08
CA LEU A 170 16.58 -14.65 3.65
C LEU A 170 15.91 -15.49 2.56
N ALA A 171 15.38 -14.89 1.51
CA ALA A 171 14.79 -15.59 0.36
C ALA A 171 15.79 -16.55 -0.30
N LYS A 172 17.07 -16.17 -0.39
CA LYS A 172 18.13 -17.05 -0.91
C LYS A 172 18.52 -18.16 0.07
N VAL A 173 18.52 -17.89 1.37
CA VAL A 173 18.85 -18.89 2.40
C VAL A 173 17.86 -20.05 2.43
N ILE A 174 16.55 -19.78 2.22
CA ILE A 174 15.55 -20.84 2.11
C ILE A 174 15.69 -21.69 0.83
N GLY A 175 16.54 -21.27 -0.09
CA GLY A 175 16.93 -22.06 -1.27
C GLY A 175 15.92 -22.05 -2.40
N ILE A 176 14.90 -21.17 -2.38
CA ILE A 176 13.93 -21.06 -3.48
C ILE A 176 14.59 -20.50 -4.74
N SER A 177 14.24 -21.05 -5.89
CA SER A 177 14.79 -20.63 -7.18
C SER A 177 13.87 -21.07 -8.33
N PRO A 178 14.01 -20.53 -9.55
CA PRO A 178 13.25 -20.99 -10.73
C PRO A 178 13.42 -22.46 -11.07
N LYS A 179 14.48 -23.10 -10.54
CA LYS A 179 14.76 -24.53 -10.80
C LYS A 179 13.92 -25.47 -9.94
N ASN A 180 13.56 -25.05 -8.73
CA ASN A 180 12.84 -25.90 -7.77
C ASN A 180 11.44 -25.38 -7.42
N ALA A 181 11.11 -24.15 -7.81
CA ALA A 181 9.76 -23.60 -7.66
C ALA A 181 8.84 -24.03 -8.82
N THR A 182 7.58 -24.24 -8.49
CA THR A 182 6.47 -24.50 -9.44
C THR A 182 5.28 -23.65 -9.07
N ASN A 183 4.24 -23.58 -9.90
CA ASN A 183 2.99 -22.89 -9.58
C ASN A 183 2.21 -23.52 -8.40
N GLN A 184 2.64 -24.69 -7.92
CA GLN A 184 2.10 -25.32 -6.69
C GLN A 184 2.94 -25.01 -5.45
N THR A 185 4.05 -24.31 -5.61
CA THR A 185 4.87 -23.88 -4.48
C THR A 185 4.13 -22.83 -3.66
N THR A 186 4.15 -23.01 -2.36
CA THR A 186 3.56 -22.05 -1.40
C THR A 186 4.65 -21.45 -0.53
N ALA A 187 4.51 -20.18 -0.18
CA ALA A 187 5.34 -19.51 0.79
C ALA A 187 4.47 -18.89 1.87
N TYR A 188 4.81 -19.14 3.13
CA TYR A 188 4.11 -18.58 4.28
C TYR A 188 5.06 -17.83 5.19
N ASP A 189 4.68 -16.59 5.52
CA ASP A 189 5.36 -15.78 6.53
C ASP A 189 4.41 -15.56 7.72
N LEU A 190 4.77 -16.14 8.85
CA LEU A 190 3.96 -16.15 10.08
C LEU A 190 3.95 -14.82 10.84
N THR A 191 4.79 -13.85 10.43
CA THR A 191 4.90 -12.50 10.99
C THR A 191 5.27 -11.52 9.89
N CYS A 192 4.45 -11.47 8.83
CA CYS A 192 4.84 -10.92 7.54
C CYS A 192 5.11 -9.40 7.53
N GLY A 193 4.71 -8.67 8.58
CA GLY A 193 4.87 -7.22 8.60
C GLY A 193 4.21 -6.59 7.36
N SER A 194 4.96 -5.81 6.60
CA SER A 194 4.52 -5.22 5.33
C SER A 194 4.52 -6.19 4.13
N GLY A 195 4.88 -7.46 4.32
CA GLY A 195 4.95 -8.46 3.26
C GLY A 195 6.22 -8.41 2.38
N SER A 196 7.18 -7.55 2.68
CA SER A 196 8.39 -7.37 1.85
C SER A 196 9.19 -8.66 1.67
N LEU A 197 9.27 -9.53 2.68
CA LEU A 197 9.96 -10.82 2.57
C LEU A 197 9.23 -11.76 1.61
N LEU A 198 7.91 -11.86 1.71
CA LEU A 198 7.10 -12.69 0.79
C LEU A 198 7.29 -12.28 -0.66
N LEU A 199 7.31 -10.97 -0.94
CA LEU A 199 7.55 -10.46 -2.30
C LEU A 199 8.96 -10.82 -2.81
N LYS A 200 9.98 -10.76 -1.95
CA LYS A 200 11.34 -11.19 -2.35
C LYS A 200 11.41 -12.70 -2.59
N VAL A 201 10.68 -13.50 -1.82
CA VAL A 201 10.54 -14.96 -2.08
C VAL A 201 9.87 -15.23 -3.42
N ALA A 202 8.77 -14.53 -3.74
CA ALA A 202 8.12 -14.61 -5.03
C ALA A 202 9.08 -14.28 -6.19
N ASN A 203 9.80 -13.16 -6.06
CA ASN A 203 10.79 -12.75 -7.07
C ASN A 203 11.92 -13.77 -7.26
N GLU A 204 12.49 -14.30 -6.18
CA GLU A 204 13.57 -15.33 -6.29
C GLU A 204 13.04 -16.66 -6.84
N SER A 205 11.74 -16.96 -6.67
CA SER A 205 11.12 -18.16 -7.26
C SER A 205 11.05 -18.10 -8.80
N GLY A 206 10.91 -16.90 -9.36
CA GLY A 206 10.69 -16.67 -10.79
C GLY A 206 9.43 -17.35 -11.33
N LYS A 207 8.45 -17.63 -10.48
CA LYS A 207 7.18 -18.32 -10.77
C LYS A 207 6.03 -17.63 -10.02
N ASP A 208 4.82 -17.83 -10.51
CA ASP A 208 3.61 -17.50 -9.78
C ASP A 208 3.39 -18.54 -8.68
N ILE A 209 3.86 -18.23 -7.49
CA ILE A 209 3.70 -19.08 -6.30
C ILE A 209 2.58 -18.54 -5.42
N THR A 210 1.99 -19.39 -4.58
CA THR A 210 1.00 -18.95 -3.61
C THR A 210 1.70 -18.29 -2.42
N LEU A 211 1.27 -17.05 -2.10
CA LEU A 211 1.79 -16.29 -0.97
C LEU A 211 0.74 -16.23 0.13
N SER A 212 1.15 -16.54 1.35
CA SER A 212 0.32 -16.44 2.54
C SER A 212 1.10 -15.73 3.64
N GLY A 213 0.45 -14.79 4.32
CA GLY A 213 1.05 -14.06 5.43
C GLY A 213 0.12 -13.95 6.62
N GLN A 214 0.69 -13.81 7.81
CA GLN A 214 -0.07 -13.47 8.99
C GLN A 214 0.62 -12.35 9.75
N GLU A 215 -0.16 -11.34 10.14
CA GLU A 215 0.32 -10.19 10.90
C GLU A 215 -0.67 -9.84 12.00
N LYS A 216 -0.16 -9.59 13.21
CA LYS A 216 -1.02 -9.32 14.37
C LYS A 216 -1.66 -7.94 14.32
N GLU A 217 -0.93 -6.95 13.86
CA GLU A 217 -1.35 -5.56 13.84
C GLU A 217 -2.17 -5.31 12.56
N THR A 218 -3.46 -4.92 12.73
CA THR A 218 -4.43 -4.82 11.63
C THR A 218 -4.03 -3.81 10.57
N THR A 219 -3.47 -2.66 10.98
CA THR A 219 -3.03 -1.61 10.04
C THR A 219 -1.85 -2.12 9.21
N THR A 220 -0.89 -2.78 9.84
CA THR A 220 0.27 -3.38 9.15
C THR A 220 -0.15 -4.52 8.22
N ALA A 221 -1.12 -5.36 8.62
CA ALA A 221 -1.69 -6.38 7.74
C ALA A 221 -2.37 -5.76 6.50
N ASN A 222 -3.05 -4.62 6.66
CA ASN A 222 -3.63 -3.90 5.53
C ASN A 222 -2.56 -3.33 4.59
N LEU A 223 -1.48 -2.77 5.15
CA LEU A 223 -0.32 -2.33 4.37
C LEU A 223 0.28 -3.50 3.58
N ALA A 224 0.41 -4.69 4.18
CA ALA A 224 0.88 -5.87 3.49
C ALA A 224 -0.04 -6.27 2.31
N ARG A 225 -1.37 -6.24 2.49
CA ARG A 225 -2.33 -6.51 1.41
C ARG A 225 -2.19 -5.51 0.27
N MET A 226 -2.14 -4.21 0.59
CA MET A 226 -1.91 -3.18 -0.42
C MET A 226 -0.59 -3.41 -1.15
N ASN A 227 0.48 -3.73 -0.42
CA ASN A 227 1.80 -4.01 -0.99
C ASN A 227 1.76 -5.20 -1.96
N MET A 228 1.06 -6.30 -1.62
CA MET A 228 0.88 -7.44 -2.54
C MET A 228 0.18 -7.02 -3.84
N ILE A 229 -0.88 -6.21 -3.74
CA ILE A 229 -1.63 -5.70 -4.90
C ILE A 229 -0.74 -4.82 -5.78
N LEU A 230 0.02 -3.91 -5.17
CA LEU A 230 0.92 -3.01 -5.86
C LEU A 230 2.03 -3.74 -6.63
N HIS A 231 2.45 -4.93 -6.14
CA HIS A 231 3.46 -5.79 -6.75
C HIS A 231 2.86 -6.94 -7.61
N ASN A 232 1.66 -6.76 -8.15
CA ASN A 232 0.99 -7.75 -9.00
C ASN A 232 0.80 -9.15 -8.36
N SER A 233 0.68 -9.21 -7.03
CA SER A 233 0.37 -10.42 -6.27
C SER A 233 -0.99 -10.32 -5.55
N PRO A 234 -2.10 -9.96 -6.24
CA PRO A 234 -3.39 -9.67 -5.61
C PRO A 234 -4.06 -10.91 -5.00
N THR A 235 -3.62 -12.11 -5.37
CA THR A 235 -4.10 -13.40 -4.84
C THR A 235 -3.44 -13.78 -3.53
N ALA A 236 -2.45 -13.02 -3.06
CA ALA A 236 -1.80 -13.25 -1.77
C ALA A 236 -2.80 -13.11 -0.63
N GLU A 237 -2.79 -14.05 0.30
CA GLU A 237 -3.66 -14.05 1.46
C GLU A 237 -2.92 -13.52 2.69
N ILE A 238 -3.37 -12.40 3.24
CA ILE A 238 -2.82 -11.82 4.47
C ILE A 238 -3.90 -11.83 5.56
N VAL A 239 -3.66 -12.55 6.64
CA VAL A 239 -4.57 -12.66 7.78
C VAL A 239 -4.11 -11.74 8.91
N ALA A 240 -5.03 -10.88 9.38
CA ALA A 240 -4.79 -10.01 10.53
C ALA A 240 -5.14 -10.78 11.83
N ASP A 241 -4.18 -11.49 12.41
CA ASP A 241 -4.36 -12.20 13.68
C ASP A 241 -3.01 -12.61 14.31
N ASN A 242 -3.06 -12.98 15.58
CA ASN A 242 -1.88 -13.41 16.33
C ASN A 242 -1.53 -14.87 16.01
N THR A 243 -0.46 -15.08 15.29
CA THR A 243 0.04 -16.40 14.87
C THR A 243 0.32 -17.36 16.03
N LEU A 244 0.79 -16.85 17.18
CA LEU A 244 1.12 -17.69 18.32
C LEU A 244 -0.13 -18.27 19.00
N THR A 245 -1.25 -17.56 18.96
CA THR A 245 -2.49 -17.97 19.63
C THR A 245 -3.53 -18.53 18.67
N ARG A 246 -3.54 -18.02 17.44
CA ARG A 246 -4.50 -18.38 16.38
C ARG A 246 -3.80 -18.47 15.03
N PRO A 247 -2.98 -19.50 14.79
CA PRO A 247 -2.36 -19.70 13.49
C PRO A 247 -3.43 -19.93 12.43
N ALA A 248 -3.39 -19.13 11.34
CA ALA A 248 -4.38 -19.21 10.27
C ALA A 248 -4.16 -20.42 9.36
N TYR A 249 -2.88 -20.76 9.13
CA TYR A 249 -2.47 -21.85 8.26
C TYR A 249 -1.94 -22.97 9.13
N LYS A 250 -2.72 -24.06 9.19
CA LYS A 250 -2.38 -25.29 9.89
C LYS A 250 -2.13 -26.37 8.85
N GLU A 251 -1.11 -27.19 9.06
CA GLU A 251 -0.91 -28.40 8.28
C GLU A 251 -2.11 -29.35 8.39
#